data_5a10658a850c804ef527c5000e591e1a
#
_entry.id   5a10658a850c804ef527c5000e591e1a
#
_cell.length_a   1.000
_cell.length_b   1.000
_cell.length_c   1.000
_cell.angle_alpha   90.00
_cell.angle_beta   90.00
_cell.angle_gamma   90.00
#
_symmetry.space_group_name_H-M   'P 1'
#
loop_
_entity.id
_entity.type
_entity.pdbx_description
1 polymer ?
#
loop_
_entity_poly.entity_id
_entity_poly.type
_entity_poly.pdbx_seq_one_letter_code
_entity_poly.pdbx_strand_id
1 'polypeptide(L)'
;MKVFIDSGGWLSVVIESDQFHEAGRSYFEALMALGSALETSDFVLDEVITRLRYDVGHGEAVEFLGRVREAVNAGALTVHWVSETLWGKAEEIFLKYADARLSFTDCTSFALIHEHPVDEVFGFDAHFEMMGHVLQPKP
;
A
#
# COMPACT_ATOMS: atom_id res chain seq x y z
N MET A 1 -8.52 2.28 14.11
CA MET A 1 -7.74 1.20 13.50
C MET A 1 -6.71 1.78 12.56
N LYS A 2 -5.53 1.22 12.52
CA LYS A 2 -4.46 1.62 11.59
C LYS A 2 -4.35 0.62 10.47
N VAL A 3 -4.31 1.09 9.23
CA VAL A 3 -4.26 0.25 8.04
C VAL A 3 -3.16 0.72 7.11
N PHE A 4 -2.27 -0.18 6.72
CA PHE A 4 -1.27 0.10 5.69
C PHE A 4 -1.84 -0.30 4.33
N ILE A 5 -1.81 0.62 3.39
CA ILE A 5 -2.33 0.38 2.04
C ILE A 5 -1.18 0.04 1.11
N ASP A 6 -1.19 -1.20 0.61
CA ASP A 6 -0.24 -1.68 -0.40
C ASP A 6 -0.69 -1.25 -1.80
N SER A 7 0.20 -1.40 -2.78
CA SER A 7 -0.07 -1.02 -4.17
C SER A 7 -1.32 -1.68 -4.73
N GLY A 8 -1.51 -2.98 -4.48
CA GLY A 8 -2.73 -3.69 -4.91
C GLY A 8 -4.00 -3.10 -4.31
N GLY A 9 -3.94 -2.66 -3.07
CA GLY A 9 -5.06 -1.97 -2.43
C GLY A 9 -5.40 -0.67 -3.14
N TRP A 10 -4.41 0.20 -3.37
CA TRP A 10 -4.63 1.45 -4.10
C TRP A 10 -5.18 1.22 -5.51
N LEU A 11 -4.56 0.30 -6.26
CA LEU A 11 -4.96 0.02 -7.63
C LEU A 11 -6.38 -0.53 -7.72
N SER A 12 -6.78 -1.36 -6.75
CA SER A 12 -8.15 -1.89 -6.70
C SER A 12 -9.20 -0.77 -6.55
N VAL A 13 -8.86 0.29 -5.85
CA VAL A 13 -9.77 1.43 -5.64
C VAL A 13 -9.84 2.32 -6.88
N VAL A 14 -8.69 2.62 -7.51
CA VAL A 14 -8.61 3.65 -8.55
C VAL A 14 -8.79 3.12 -9.97
N ILE A 15 -8.61 1.82 -10.21
CA ILE A 15 -8.77 1.22 -11.54
C ILE A 15 -10.08 0.44 -11.58
N GLU A 16 -11.09 0.97 -12.29
CA GLU A 16 -12.41 0.34 -12.40
C GLU A 16 -12.37 -1.07 -12.99
N SER A 17 -11.43 -1.33 -13.90
CA SER A 17 -11.27 -2.64 -14.55
C SER A 17 -10.43 -3.62 -13.73
N ASP A 18 -9.91 -3.23 -12.57
CA ASP A 18 -9.15 -4.13 -11.70
C ASP A 18 -10.05 -5.26 -11.21
N GLN A 19 -9.52 -6.50 -11.21
CA GLN A 19 -10.28 -7.68 -10.81
C GLN A 19 -10.82 -7.60 -9.37
N PHE A 20 -10.17 -6.80 -8.53
CA PHE A 20 -10.57 -6.62 -7.12
C PHE A 20 -11.26 -5.29 -6.86
N HIS A 21 -11.70 -4.60 -7.91
CA HIS A 21 -12.24 -3.24 -7.79
C HIS A 21 -13.42 -3.16 -6.81
N GLU A 22 -14.42 -4.04 -6.94
CA GLU A 22 -15.58 -4.01 -6.05
C GLU A 22 -15.21 -4.25 -4.60
N ALA A 23 -14.43 -5.30 -4.33
CA ALA A 23 -14.00 -5.64 -2.98
C ALA A 23 -13.13 -4.54 -2.38
N GLY A 24 -12.18 -4.03 -3.15
CA GLY A 24 -11.28 -2.97 -2.70
C GLY A 24 -12.00 -1.67 -2.41
N ARG A 25 -12.89 -1.25 -3.30
CA ARG A 25 -13.66 -0.03 -3.12
C ARG A 25 -14.58 -0.11 -1.90
N SER A 26 -15.31 -1.22 -1.74
CA SER A 26 -16.17 -1.43 -0.57
C SER A 26 -15.39 -1.37 0.73
N TYR A 27 -14.23 -2.02 0.76
CA TYR A 27 -13.39 -2.02 1.95
C TYR A 27 -12.86 -0.62 2.25
N PHE A 28 -12.38 0.09 1.23
CA PHE A 28 -11.86 1.46 1.38
C PHE A 28 -12.94 2.40 1.91
N GLU A 29 -14.15 2.32 1.36
CA GLU A 29 -15.28 3.13 1.84
C GLU A 29 -15.62 2.83 3.31
N ALA A 30 -15.55 1.57 3.70
CA ALA A 30 -15.76 1.17 5.10
C ALA A 30 -14.68 1.75 6.01
N LEU A 31 -13.42 1.73 5.59
CA LEU A 31 -12.31 2.34 6.35
C LEU A 31 -12.50 3.83 6.53
N MET A 32 -12.93 4.52 5.49
CA MET A 32 -13.20 5.95 5.54
C MET A 32 -14.36 6.26 6.49
N ALA A 33 -15.44 5.47 6.42
CA ALA A 33 -16.61 5.65 7.29
C ALA A 33 -16.27 5.43 8.78
N LEU A 34 -15.32 4.55 9.06
CA LEU A 34 -14.86 4.27 10.43
C LEU A 34 -13.83 5.30 10.93
N GLY A 35 -13.37 6.20 10.08
CA GLY A 35 -12.32 7.15 10.42
C GLY A 35 -10.98 6.49 10.71
N SER A 36 -10.68 5.38 10.02
CA SER A 36 -9.43 4.65 10.20
C SER A 36 -8.21 5.48 9.84
N ALA A 37 -7.10 5.28 10.56
CA ALA A 37 -5.83 5.91 10.24
C ALA A 37 -5.19 5.13 9.09
N LEU A 38 -5.05 5.77 7.94
CA LEU A 38 -4.51 5.16 6.74
C LEU A 38 -3.02 5.52 6.60
N GLU A 39 -2.22 4.52 6.26
CA GLU A 39 -0.77 4.67 6.08
C GLU A 39 -0.33 4.02 4.78
N THR A 40 0.72 4.53 4.20
CA THR A 40 1.35 3.98 3.00
C THR A 40 2.82 4.42 2.96
N SER A 41 3.51 4.19 1.88
CA SER A 41 4.90 4.60 1.72
C SER A 41 5.16 5.27 0.38
N ASP A 42 6.28 5.98 0.30
CA ASP A 42 6.77 6.56 -0.94
C ASP A 42 7.02 5.48 -2.01
N PHE A 43 7.58 4.33 -1.63
CA PHE A 43 7.85 3.22 -2.57
C PHE A 43 6.54 2.66 -3.13
N VAL A 44 5.52 2.48 -2.28
CA VAL A 44 4.20 2.02 -2.73
C VAL A 44 3.58 3.05 -3.67
N LEU A 45 3.63 4.33 -3.31
CA LEU A 45 3.07 5.39 -4.15
C LEU A 45 3.77 5.48 -5.51
N ASP A 46 5.10 5.33 -5.53
CA ASP A 46 5.85 5.30 -6.79
C ASP A 46 5.34 4.18 -7.70
N GLU A 47 5.19 2.98 -7.17
CA GLU A 47 4.67 1.85 -7.94
C GLU A 47 3.26 2.12 -8.49
N VAL A 48 2.37 2.66 -7.64
CA VAL A 48 0.99 2.96 -8.05
C VAL A 48 0.94 4.04 -9.13
N ILE A 49 1.66 5.13 -8.93
CA ILE A 49 1.70 6.26 -9.86
C ILE A 49 2.24 5.80 -11.23
N THR A 50 3.31 5.02 -11.20
CA THR A 50 3.94 4.50 -12.41
C THR A 50 3.01 3.56 -13.17
N ARG A 51 2.35 2.66 -12.46
CA ARG A 51 1.39 1.73 -13.07
C ARG A 51 0.17 2.46 -13.63
N LEU A 52 -0.36 3.45 -12.90
CA LEU A 52 -1.46 4.27 -13.42
C LEU A 52 -1.05 4.99 -14.71
N ARG A 53 0.15 5.55 -14.73
CA ARG A 53 0.68 6.25 -15.90
C ARG A 53 0.71 5.35 -17.13
N TYR A 54 1.18 4.12 -16.98
CA TYR A 54 1.35 3.21 -18.11
C TYR A 54 0.09 2.42 -18.47
N ASP A 55 -0.70 2.01 -17.48
CA ASP A 55 -1.84 1.13 -17.71
C ASP A 55 -3.15 1.89 -17.99
N VAL A 56 -3.28 3.11 -17.47
CA VAL A 56 -4.52 3.89 -17.58
C VAL A 56 -4.26 5.19 -18.32
N GLY A 57 -3.35 6.04 -17.81
CA GLY A 57 -3.00 7.28 -18.46
C GLY A 57 -2.42 8.31 -17.52
N HIS A 58 -1.81 9.34 -18.10
CA HIS A 58 -1.16 10.42 -17.35
C HIS A 58 -2.16 11.21 -16.49
N GLY A 59 -3.34 11.50 -17.04
CA GLY A 59 -4.38 12.27 -16.32
C GLY A 59 -4.80 11.60 -15.02
N GLU A 60 -5.01 10.29 -15.06
CA GLU A 60 -5.39 9.51 -13.88
C GLU A 60 -4.27 9.46 -12.85
N ALA A 61 -3.02 9.38 -13.29
CA ALA A 61 -1.87 9.41 -12.39
C ALA A 61 -1.76 10.77 -11.70
N VAL A 62 -1.97 11.86 -12.42
CA VAL A 62 -1.98 13.23 -11.86
C VAL A 62 -3.13 13.41 -10.86
N GLU A 63 -4.31 12.91 -11.19
CA GLU A 63 -5.46 12.98 -10.30
C GLU A 63 -5.19 12.22 -8.99
N PHE A 64 -4.61 11.03 -9.09
CA PHE A 64 -4.24 10.23 -7.91
C PHE A 64 -3.25 10.99 -7.02
N LEU A 65 -2.21 11.59 -7.60
CA LEU A 65 -1.24 12.42 -6.86
C LEU A 65 -1.93 13.54 -6.10
N GLY A 66 -2.89 14.23 -6.74
CA GLY A 66 -3.63 15.32 -6.12
C GLY A 66 -4.46 14.85 -4.93
N ARG A 67 -5.14 13.70 -5.07
CA ARG A 67 -5.96 13.12 -3.99
C ARG A 67 -5.10 12.67 -2.81
N VAL A 68 -3.95 12.08 -3.08
CA VAL A 68 -2.98 11.71 -2.02
C VAL A 68 -2.54 12.94 -1.25
N ARG A 69 -2.19 14.01 -1.96
CA ARG A 69 -1.77 15.27 -1.33
C ARG A 69 -2.86 15.86 -0.46
N GLU A 70 -4.12 15.85 -0.94
CA GLU A 70 -5.26 16.32 -0.17
C GLU A 70 -5.45 15.49 1.11
N ALA A 71 -5.37 14.16 1.00
CA ALA A 71 -5.52 13.26 2.14
C ALA A 71 -4.42 13.48 3.19
N VAL A 72 -3.18 13.69 2.76
CA VAL A 72 -2.06 13.99 3.66
C VAL A 72 -2.30 15.33 4.37
N ASN A 73 -2.69 16.36 3.62
CA ASN A 73 -2.93 17.68 4.19
C ASN A 73 -4.11 17.68 5.17
N ALA A 74 -5.10 16.84 4.94
CA ALA A 74 -6.26 16.68 5.83
C ALA A 74 -5.97 15.81 7.05
N GLY A 75 -4.79 15.20 7.15
CA GLY A 75 -4.43 14.29 8.23
C GLY A 75 -5.07 12.91 8.13
N ALA A 76 -5.66 12.57 6.98
CA ALA A 76 -6.32 11.28 6.76
C ALA A 76 -5.36 10.18 6.30
N LEU A 77 -4.21 10.56 5.75
CA LEU A 77 -3.20 9.63 5.23
C LEU A 77 -1.83 10.02 5.72
N THR A 78 -1.08 9.05 6.24
CA THR A 78 0.34 9.22 6.58
C THR A 78 1.18 8.50 5.54
N VAL A 79 2.11 9.22 4.94
CA VAL A 79 3.10 8.63 4.01
C VAL A 79 4.41 8.47 4.77
N HIS A 80 4.86 7.22 4.92
CA HIS A 80 6.16 6.91 5.49
C HIS A 80 7.21 6.92 4.39
N TRP A 81 8.26 7.69 4.58
CA TRP A 81 9.37 7.74 3.64
C TRP A 81 10.42 6.72 4.05
N VAL A 82 10.89 5.94 3.07
CA VAL A 82 11.92 4.94 3.31
C VAL A 82 13.25 5.66 3.54
N SER A 83 13.69 5.65 4.78
CA SER A 83 14.99 6.20 5.16
C SER A 83 16.11 5.23 4.81
N GLU A 84 17.35 5.68 4.90
CA GLU A 84 18.51 4.82 4.72
C GLU A 84 18.50 3.63 5.69
N THR A 85 18.10 3.88 6.94
CA THR A 85 17.97 2.81 7.95
C THR A 85 16.91 1.78 7.56
N LEU A 86 15.74 2.23 7.10
CA LEU A 86 14.68 1.32 6.63
C LEU A 86 15.09 0.57 5.38
N TRP A 87 15.81 1.22 4.49
CA TRP A 87 16.39 0.56 3.32
C TRP A 87 17.27 -0.63 3.74
N GLY A 88 18.16 -0.43 4.73
CA GLY A 88 19.01 -1.50 5.25
C GLY A 88 18.22 -2.67 5.80
N LYS A 89 17.12 -2.40 6.51
CA LYS A 89 16.21 -3.45 7.00
C LYS A 89 15.52 -4.19 5.86
N ALA A 90 15.11 -3.47 4.83
CA ALA A 90 14.52 -4.06 3.63
C ALA A 90 15.51 -4.98 2.92
N GLU A 91 16.78 -4.57 2.80
CA GLU A 91 17.83 -5.42 2.25
C GLU A 91 17.98 -6.73 3.03
N GLU A 92 17.97 -6.66 4.35
CA GLU A 92 18.07 -7.86 5.20
C GLU A 92 16.92 -8.83 4.91
N ILE A 93 15.71 -8.32 4.78
CA ILE A 93 14.51 -9.13 4.46
C ILE A 93 14.68 -9.75 3.07
N PHE A 94 15.06 -8.93 2.11
CA PHE A 94 15.23 -9.37 0.72
C PHE A 94 16.25 -10.51 0.60
N LEU A 95 17.36 -10.40 1.30
CA LEU A 95 18.41 -11.43 1.31
C LEU A 95 17.98 -12.70 2.05
N LYS A 96 17.25 -12.55 3.15
CA LYS A 96 16.83 -13.67 3.99
C LYS A 96 15.80 -14.57 3.30
N TYR A 97 14.85 -13.98 2.57
CA TYR A 97 13.74 -14.71 1.95
C TYR A 97 14.01 -14.97 0.45
N ALA A 98 15.12 -15.60 0.15
CA ALA A 98 15.54 -15.88 -1.23
C ALA A 98 14.53 -16.73 -2.02
N ASP A 99 13.81 -17.63 -1.34
CA ASP A 99 12.85 -18.54 -1.97
C ASP A 99 11.46 -17.91 -2.18
N ALA A 100 11.16 -16.80 -1.50
CA ALA A 100 9.94 -16.07 -1.68
C ALA A 100 10.15 -15.00 -2.76
N ARG A 101 9.21 -14.88 -3.69
CA ARG A 101 9.34 -13.91 -4.79
C ARG A 101 8.89 -12.52 -4.34
N LEU A 102 9.59 -11.98 -3.35
CA LEU A 102 9.31 -10.65 -2.82
C LEU A 102 9.93 -9.58 -3.71
N SER A 103 9.17 -8.55 -4.01
CA SER A 103 9.74 -7.34 -4.59
C SER A 103 10.50 -6.56 -3.52
N PHE A 104 11.40 -5.67 -3.92
CA PHE A 104 12.06 -4.81 -2.96
C PHE A 104 11.06 -3.86 -2.29
N THR A 105 10.05 -3.41 -3.02
CA THR A 105 8.94 -2.63 -2.45
C THR A 105 8.22 -3.39 -1.34
N ASP A 106 7.94 -4.69 -1.53
CA ASP A 106 7.37 -5.53 -0.47
C ASP A 106 8.27 -5.52 0.77
N CYS A 107 9.57 -5.68 0.58
CA CYS A 107 10.52 -5.69 1.69
C CYS A 107 10.55 -4.34 2.43
N THR A 108 10.43 -3.23 1.72
CA THR A 108 10.32 -1.91 2.37
C THR A 108 9.03 -1.80 3.18
N SER A 109 7.93 -2.35 2.67
CA SER A 109 6.65 -2.36 3.38
C SER A 109 6.72 -3.19 4.66
N PHE A 110 7.32 -4.38 4.60
CA PHE A 110 7.50 -5.23 5.79
C PHE A 110 8.36 -4.53 6.84
N ALA A 111 9.45 -3.88 6.44
CA ALA A 111 10.31 -3.12 7.34
C ALA A 111 9.55 -1.96 8.00
N LEU A 112 8.76 -1.22 7.23
CA LEU A 112 7.95 -0.11 7.73
C LEU A 112 6.88 -0.58 8.72
N ILE A 113 6.18 -1.66 8.41
CA ILE A 113 5.12 -2.19 9.29
C ILE A 113 5.72 -2.75 10.59
N HIS A 114 6.92 -3.29 10.52
CA HIS A 114 7.60 -3.74 11.73
C HIS A 114 7.92 -2.57 12.66
N GLU A 115 8.37 -1.45 12.10
CA GLU A 115 8.70 -0.24 12.87
C GLU A 115 7.45 0.54 13.28
N HIS A 116 6.43 0.58 12.42
CA HIS A 116 5.15 1.24 12.65
C HIS A 116 4.01 0.23 12.53
N PRO A 117 3.76 -0.58 13.57
CA PRO A 117 2.75 -1.64 13.51
C PRO A 117 1.36 -1.13 13.13
N VAL A 118 0.68 -1.92 12.30
CA VAL A 118 -0.69 -1.65 11.87
C VAL A 118 -1.59 -2.81 12.23
N ASP A 119 -2.90 -2.57 12.27
CA ASP A 119 -3.89 -3.61 12.56
C ASP A 119 -4.13 -4.50 11.36
N GLU A 120 -4.17 -3.90 10.18
CA GLU A 120 -4.44 -4.62 8.94
C GLU A 120 -3.61 -4.04 7.79
N VAL A 121 -3.40 -4.85 6.76
CA VAL A 121 -2.85 -4.43 5.47
C VAL A 121 -3.96 -4.50 4.44
N PHE A 122 -4.19 -3.41 3.75
CA PHE A 122 -5.12 -3.36 2.63
C PHE A 122 -4.39 -3.70 1.34
N GLY A 123 -4.65 -4.88 0.82
CA GLY A 123 -4.02 -5.36 -0.40
C GLY A 123 -4.44 -6.79 -0.71
N PHE A 124 -3.79 -7.36 -1.73
CA PHE A 124 -4.17 -8.68 -2.24
C PHE A 124 -2.99 -9.62 -2.40
N ASP A 125 -1.80 -9.20 -1.96
CA ASP A 125 -0.59 -10.01 -2.04
C ASP A 125 -0.47 -10.91 -0.81
N ALA A 126 -0.56 -12.22 -1.03
CA ALA A 126 -0.49 -13.23 0.02
C ALA A 126 0.84 -13.20 0.81
N HIS A 127 1.88 -12.55 0.29
CA HIS A 127 3.15 -12.43 1.02
C HIS A 127 2.97 -11.71 2.36
N PHE A 128 1.99 -10.79 2.48
CA PHE A 128 1.71 -10.14 3.75
C PHE A 128 1.21 -11.12 4.80
N GLU A 129 0.37 -12.07 4.41
CA GLU A 129 -0.09 -13.13 5.32
C GLU A 129 1.07 -14.06 5.72
N MET A 130 1.93 -14.38 4.76
CA MET A 130 3.14 -15.17 5.00
C MET A 130 4.03 -14.51 6.07
N MET A 131 4.07 -13.18 6.08
CA MET A 131 4.84 -12.40 7.05
C MET A 131 4.08 -12.13 8.35
N GLY A 132 2.91 -12.72 8.54
CA GLY A 132 2.15 -12.66 9.78
C GLY A 132 1.18 -11.48 9.88
N HIS A 133 0.90 -10.77 8.79
CA HIS A 133 -0.03 -9.65 8.79
C HIS A 133 -1.46 -10.07 8.45
N VAL A 134 -2.42 -9.32 8.98
CA VAL A 134 -3.84 -9.50 8.64
C VAL A 134 -4.09 -8.77 7.31
N LEU A 135 -4.34 -9.53 6.26
CA LEU A 135 -4.58 -9.01 4.91
C LEU A 135 -6.08 -8.89 4.66
N GLN A 136 -6.54 -7.72 4.26
CA GLN A 136 -7.94 -7.43 3.95
C GLN A 136 -8.06 -6.67 2.62
N PRO A 137 -9.21 -6.73 1.93
CA PRO A 137 -10.37 -7.55 2.28
C PRO A 137 -10.17 -9.04 1.95
N LYS A 138 -10.82 -9.90 2.70
CA LYS A 138 -10.87 -11.33 2.35
C LYS A 138 -11.87 -11.55 1.22
N PRO A 139 -11.56 -12.48 0.28
CA PRO A 139 -12.50 -12.81 -0.78
C PRO A 139 -13.76 -13.45 -0.27
#